data_92bba1754011f90421b71696b351439e
#
_entry.id   92bba1754011f90421b71696b351439e
#
_cell.length_a   1.000
_cell.length_b   1.000
_cell.length_c   1.000
_cell.angle_alpha   90.00
_cell.angle_beta   90.00
_cell.angle_gamma   90.00
#
_symmetry.space_group_name_H-M   'P 1'
#
loop_
_entity.id
_entity.type
_entity.pdbx_description
1 polymer ?
#
loop_
_entity_poly.entity_id
_entity_poly.type
_entity_poly.pdbx_seq_one_letter_code
_entity_poly.pdbx_strand_id
1 'polypeptide(L)'
;MIRGLYIAATNMETATKKMNVVGNNIANVNSFGYKKDNVTVESFNDVLISKRNGSNINMEKPHTKIDVKNQGNDYELETEDGFFRVKNEEGISNNKYTKFSVDNEGYLSTYYLNTDKTKNYNLGNRLIDNNGEEIQVNGDFEISENGEVIVNGEVQAQLVKNVGQDVLGTINSGVRNQRVYTNFNQGDLKRTDRTLDIGLRGEGFIEVSDGENTYYTRNGSFALNEENVLVSSNGEFIQGRNGKIQLEDRNVQINEFGEIIKDDELIDRIEIKDFSNIGDLRKVGGSLFDLNDDMSGEVIDFEGRVEQGYIESSNVS
;
A
#
# COMPACT_ATOMS: atom_id res chain seq x y z
N MET A 1 1.46 -16.32 31.75
CA MET A 1 2.15 -15.05 32.05
C MET A 1 2.98 -14.56 30.84
N ILE A 2 3.82 -15.40 30.21
CA ILE A 2 4.69 -15.01 29.08
C ILE A 2 3.92 -14.44 27.89
N ARG A 3 2.74 -15.00 27.57
CA ARG A 3 1.92 -14.59 26.43
C ARG A 3 1.34 -13.17 26.58
N GLY A 4 0.84 -12.83 27.76
CA GLY A 4 0.37 -11.46 28.02
C GLY A 4 1.49 -10.42 27.90
N LEU A 5 2.71 -10.80 28.30
CA LEU A 5 3.89 -9.96 28.11
C LEU A 5 4.24 -9.79 26.63
N TYR A 6 4.14 -10.85 25.84
CA TYR A 6 4.36 -10.79 24.39
C TYR A 6 3.35 -9.88 23.69
N ILE A 7 2.05 -10.05 23.99
CA ILE A 7 0.98 -9.18 23.46
C ILE A 7 1.22 -7.71 23.86
N ALA A 8 1.60 -7.46 25.10
CA ALA A 8 1.92 -6.11 25.56
C ALA A 8 3.13 -5.52 24.82
N ALA A 9 4.18 -6.33 24.60
CA ALA A 9 5.37 -5.91 23.88
C ALA A 9 5.08 -5.56 22.40
N THR A 10 4.34 -6.41 21.69
CA THR A 10 3.98 -6.17 20.28
C THR A 10 3.05 -4.95 20.11
N ASN A 11 2.12 -4.75 21.05
CA ASN A 11 1.27 -3.55 21.07
C ASN A 11 2.10 -2.29 21.34
N MET A 12 3.09 -2.34 22.23
CA MET A 12 3.97 -1.22 22.53
C MET A 12 4.86 -0.88 21.32
N GLU A 13 5.41 -1.88 20.65
CA GLU A 13 6.18 -1.69 19.40
C GLU A 13 5.31 -1.04 18.32
N THR A 14 4.09 -1.53 18.13
CA THR A 14 3.12 -0.97 17.19
C THR A 14 2.78 0.48 17.51
N ALA A 15 2.53 0.79 18.79
CA ALA A 15 2.24 2.15 19.24
C ALA A 15 3.43 3.07 19.00
N THR A 16 4.67 2.61 19.28
CA THR A 16 5.89 3.36 19.04
C THR A 16 6.08 3.67 17.55
N LYS A 17 5.86 2.70 16.68
CA LYS A 17 5.99 2.89 15.23
C LYS A 17 4.94 3.86 14.70
N LYS A 18 3.68 3.75 15.17
CA LYS A 18 2.64 4.75 14.86
C LYS A 18 3.03 6.15 15.33
N MET A 19 3.55 6.27 16.55
CA MET A 19 3.97 7.56 17.10
C MET A 19 5.12 8.16 16.28
N ASN A 20 6.10 7.37 15.84
CA ASN A 20 7.19 7.82 14.99
C ASN A 20 6.67 8.34 13.64
N VAL A 21 5.73 7.62 13.00
CA VAL A 21 5.15 8.06 11.73
C VAL A 21 4.33 9.35 11.91
N VAL A 22 3.52 9.44 12.96
CA VAL A 22 2.77 10.66 13.28
C VAL A 22 3.74 11.82 13.57
N GLY A 23 4.80 11.58 14.34
CA GLY A 23 5.83 12.58 14.61
C GLY A 23 6.52 13.11 13.35
N ASN A 24 6.87 12.22 12.43
CA ASN A 24 7.42 12.59 11.13
C ASN A 24 6.42 13.38 10.27
N ASN A 25 5.16 12.98 10.25
CA ASN A 25 4.12 13.72 9.53
C ASN A 25 3.94 15.13 10.11
N ILE A 26 3.88 15.28 11.44
CA ILE A 26 3.76 16.57 12.11
C ILE A 26 4.98 17.45 11.83
N ALA A 27 6.18 16.91 11.92
CA ALA A 27 7.41 17.64 11.63
C ALA A 27 7.43 18.20 10.20
N ASN A 28 6.76 17.52 9.26
CA ASN A 28 6.71 17.88 7.85
C ASN A 28 5.36 18.46 7.39
N VAL A 29 4.49 18.87 8.31
CA VAL A 29 3.19 19.48 7.95
C VAL A 29 3.33 20.76 7.13
N ASN A 30 4.43 21.49 7.32
CA ASN A 30 4.74 22.71 6.59
C ASN A 30 5.77 22.51 5.45
N SER A 31 6.23 21.27 5.22
CA SER A 31 7.18 20.96 4.15
C SER A 31 6.45 20.87 2.81
N PHE A 32 6.92 21.59 1.80
CA PHE A 32 6.32 21.59 0.47
C PHE A 32 6.52 20.24 -0.22
N GLY A 33 5.49 19.77 -0.93
CA GLY A 33 5.50 18.50 -1.64
C GLY A 33 5.60 17.25 -0.75
N TYR A 34 5.54 17.40 0.58
CA TYR A 34 5.60 16.25 1.47
C TYR A 34 4.34 15.40 1.38
N LYS A 35 4.52 14.11 1.29
CA LYS A 35 3.45 13.10 1.28
C LYS A 35 3.44 12.34 2.61
N LYS A 36 2.27 12.33 3.28
CA LYS A 36 2.13 11.69 4.59
C LYS A 36 2.30 10.18 4.51
N ASP A 37 2.90 9.62 5.54
CA ASP A 37 2.97 8.19 5.74
C ASP A 37 1.85 7.72 6.66
N ASN A 38 1.30 6.55 6.37
CA ASN A 38 0.30 5.88 7.19
C ASN A 38 0.82 4.50 7.60
N VAL A 39 0.40 4.06 8.79
CA VAL A 39 0.72 2.73 9.31
C VAL A 39 -0.52 1.86 9.26
N THR A 40 -0.48 0.77 8.55
CA THR A 40 -1.46 -0.30 8.68
C THR A 40 -1.05 -1.25 9.79
N VAL A 41 -2.03 -1.65 10.57
CA VAL A 41 -1.87 -2.58 11.69
C VAL A 41 -2.74 -3.79 11.41
N GLU A 42 -2.14 -4.95 11.54
CA GLU A 42 -2.84 -6.23 11.42
C GLU A 42 -2.89 -6.91 12.78
N SER A 43 -4.01 -7.53 13.10
CA SER A 43 -4.07 -8.43 14.25
C SER A 43 -3.33 -9.71 13.91
N PHE A 44 -2.55 -10.23 14.87
CA PHE A 44 -2.08 -11.60 14.74
C PHE A 44 -3.27 -12.54 14.65
N ASN A 45 -3.07 -13.61 13.89
CA ASN A 45 -4.08 -14.65 13.76
C ASN A 45 -4.46 -15.20 15.15
N ASP A 46 -5.75 -15.36 15.38
CA ASP A 46 -6.25 -15.93 16.60
C ASP A 46 -5.78 -17.38 16.73
N VAL A 47 -5.21 -17.72 17.88
CA VAL A 47 -4.78 -19.09 18.16
C VAL A 47 -5.89 -19.82 18.89
N LEU A 48 -6.33 -20.91 18.29
CA LEU A 48 -7.31 -21.80 18.89
C LEU A 48 -6.74 -22.50 20.13
N ILE A 49 -7.41 -22.35 21.26
CA ILE A 49 -7.09 -23.10 22.46
C ILE A 49 -8.05 -24.29 22.58
N SER A 50 -7.50 -25.48 22.51
CA SER A 50 -8.22 -26.71 22.81
C SER A 50 -7.74 -27.30 24.13
N LYS A 51 -8.68 -27.82 24.92
CA LYS A 51 -8.38 -28.62 26.08
C LYS A 51 -8.05 -30.04 25.62
N ARG A 52 -6.83 -30.50 25.89
CA ARG A 52 -6.43 -31.86 25.56
C ARG A 52 -6.94 -32.80 26.65
N ASN A 53 -8.15 -33.34 26.49
CA ASN A 53 -8.60 -34.48 27.24
C ASN A 53 -8.19 -35.74 26.48
N GLY A 54 -7.60 -36.69 27.16
CA GLY A 54 -7.08 -37.94 26.59
C GLY A 54 -8.13 -38.99 26.19
N SER A 55 -9.31 -38.58 25.77
CA SER A 55 -10.38 -39.46 25.30
C SER A 55 -10.59 -39.31 23.80
N ASN A 56 -10.73 -40.42 23.11
CA ASN A 56 -10.97 -40.50 21.67
C ASN A 56 -12.10 -39.57 21.21
N ILE A 57 -11.79 -38.61 20.37
CA ILE A 57 -12.75 -37.70 19.77
C ILE A 57 -13.40 -38.45 18.59
N ASN A 58 -14.69 -38.79 18.74
CA ASN A 58 -15.49 -39.22 17.59
C ASN A 58 -15.73 -37.99 16.71
N MET A 59 -15.13 -37.98 15.50
CA MET A 59 -15.13 -36.87 14.56
C MET A 59 -16.43 -36.80 13.72
N GLU A 60 -17.46 -37.54 14.02
CA GLU A 60 -18.70 -37.49 13.28
C GLU A 60 -19.72 -36.57 13.99
N LYS A 61 -19.64 -35.27 13.66
CA LYS A 61 -20.80 -34.37 13.84
C LYS A 61 -21.30 -33.88 12.49
N PRO A 62 -22.64 -33.77 12.37
CA PRO A 62 -23.25 -33.38 11.13
C PRO A 62 -22.92 -31.91 10.80
N HIS A 63 -22.70 -31.68 9.52
CA HIS A 63 -22.54 -30.47 8.74
C HIS A 63 -22.90 -29.16 9.44
N THR A 64 -21.86 -28.37 9.62
CA THR A 64 -21.96 -26.99 10.06
C THR A 64 -22.48 -26.15 8.90
N LYS A 65 -23.61 -25.49 9.08
CA LYS A 65 -24.06 -24.49 8.12
C LYS A 65 -23.15 -23.28 8.15
N ILE A 66 -22.77 -22.82 6.99
CA ILE A 66 -22.07 -21.57 6.80
C ILE A 66 -22.97 -20.53 6.15
N ASP A 67 -22.85 -19.29 6.57
CA ASP A 67 -23.43 -18.16 5.87
C ASP A 67 -22.49 -17.75 4.73
N VAL A 68 -22.98 -17.80 3.49
CA VAL A 68 -22.24 -17.42 2.29
C VAL A 68 -22.84 -16.14 1.72
N LYS A 69 -22.06 -15.08 1.70
CA LYS A 69 -22.40 -13.84 0.99
C LYS A 69 -21.46 -13.68 -0.19
N ASN A 70 -22.03 -13.53 -1.37
CA ASN A 70 -21.28 -13.32 -2.61
C ASN A 70 -21.64 -11.96 -3.21
N GLN A 71 -20.64 -11.16 -3.52
CA GLN A 71 -20.74 -9.88 -4.21
C GLN A 71 -19.79 -9.86 -5.41
N GLY A 72 -20.20 -10.46 -6.51
CA GLY A 72 -19.34 -10.63 -7.69
C GLY A 72 -18.21 -11.64 -7.42
N ASN A 73 -16.98 -11.18 -7.40
CA ASN A 73 -15.80 -12.04 -7.13
C ASN A 73 -15.41 -12.07 -5.65
N ASP A 74 -16.17 -11.41 -4.77
CA ASP A 74 -15.90 -11.35 -3.34
C ASP A 74 -16.82 -12.28 -2.56
N TYR A 75 -16.24 -13.09 -1.73
CA TYR A 75 -16.92 -14.04 -0.85
C TYR A 75 -16.69 -13.66 0.60
N GLU A 76 -17.76 -13.59 1.37
CA GLU A 76 -17.73 -13.47 2.82
C GLU A 76 -18.37 -14.71 3.42
N LEU A 77 -17.64 -15.41 4.26
CA LEU A 77 -18.12 -16.64 4.90
C LEU A 77 -18.07 -16.47 6.40
N GLU A 78 -19.12 -16.94 7.06
CA GLU A 78 -19.23 -16.98 8.52
C GLU A 78 -19.72 -18.36 8.96
N THR A 79 -19.19 -18.87 10.07
CA THR A 79 -19.60 -20.14 10.66
C THR A 79 -19.74 -20.04 12.18
N GLU A 80 -20.79 -20.67 12.72
CA GLU A 80 -20.96 -20.78 14.17
C GLU A 80 -20.12 -21.91 14.75
N ASP A 81 -20.02 -23.02 14.02
CA ASP A 81 -19.27 -24.22 14.41
C ASP A 81 -18.16 -24.51 13.39
N GLY A 82 -16.96 -24.83 13.85
CA GLY A 82 -15.82 -25.07 12.97
C GLY A 82 -15.03 -23.80 12.66
N PHE A 83 -14.09 -23.91 11.75
CA PHE A 83 -13.17 -22.84 11.38
C PHE A 83 -12.78 -22.92 9.92
N PHE A 84 -12.67 -21.74 9.28
CA PHE A 84 -11.95 -21.57 8.02
C PHE A 84 -10.46 -21.50 8.33
N ARG A 85 -9.65 -22.13 7.50
CA ARG A 85 -8.20 -22.18 7.67
C ARG A 85 -7.54 -21.34 6.58
N VAL A 86 -6.65 -20.46 7.01
CA VAL A 86 -5.90 -19.58 6.12
C VAL A 86 -4.42 -19.79 6.41
N LYS A 87 -3.65 -20.06 5.37
CA LYS A 87 -2.20 -20.25 5.43
C LYS A 87 -1.49 -18.96 5.04
N ASN A 88 -0.53 -18.57 5.85
CA ASN A 88 0.38 -17.46 5.59
C ASN A 88 1.83 -17.92 5.82
N GLU A 89 2.80 -17.01 5.61
CA GLU A 89 4.22 -17.29 5.84
C GLU A 89 4.55 -17.73 7.28
N GLU A 90 3.73 -17.34 8.26
CA GLU A 90 3.95 -17.62 9.68
C GLU A 90 3.24 -18.89 10.17
N GLY A 91 2.38 -19.49 9.32
CA GLY A 91 1.64 -20.70 9.67
C GLY A 91 0.18 -20.68 9.24
N ILE A 92 -0.66 -21.41 9.98
CA ILE A 92 -2.09 -21.58 9.70
C ILE A 92 -2.92 -20.87 10.76
N SER A 93 -3.80 -19.98 10.33
CA SER A 93 -4.82 -19.37 11.17
C SER A 93 -6.16 -20.08 11.03
N ASN A 94 -6.96 -20.05 12.10
CA ASN A 94 -8.31 -20.61 12.15
C ASN A 94 -9.29 -19.50 12.49
N ASN A 95 -10.18 -19.16 11.55
CA ASN A 95 -11.09 -18.03 11.65
C ASN A 95 -12.55 -18.50 11.54
N LYS A 96 -13.45 -17.90 12.30
CA LYS A 96 -14.91 -18.10 12.15
C LYS A 96 -15.53 -17.27 11.03
N TYR A 97 -14.85 -16.20 10.66
CA TYR A 97 -15.21 -15.32 9.56
C TYR A 97 -14.02 -15.18 8.62
N THR A 98 -14.27 -15.20 7.32
CA THR A 98 -13.24 -14.95 6.31
C THR A 98 -13.83 -14.22 5.13
N LYS A 99 -13.05 -13.29 4.58
CA LYS A 99 -13.34 -12.59 3.34
C LYS A 99 -12.21 -12.86 2.36
N PHE A 100 -12.57 -13.30 1.17
CA PHE A 100 -11.59 -13.67 0.15
C PHE A 100 -12.11 -13.44 -1.27
N SER A 101 -11.20 -13.54 -2.20
CA SER A 101 -11.47 -13.52 -3.64
C SER A 101 -10.51 -14.49 -4.32
N VAL A 102 -10.70 -14.73 -5.61
CA VAL A 102 -9.75 -15.50 -6.41
C VAL A 102 -8.59 -14.58 -6.79
N ASP A 103 -7.34 -14.99 -6.48
CA ASP A 103 -6.15 -14.26 -6.85
C ASP A 103 -5.77 -14.48 -8.34
N ASN A 104 -4.70 -13.82 -8.80
CA ASN A 104 -4.24 -13.90 -10.18
C ASN A 104 -3.74 -15.29 -10.59
N GLU A 105 -3.42 -16.15 -9.62
CA GLU A 105 -2.98 -17.53 -9.83
C GLU A 105 -4.13 -18.55 -9.70
N GLY A 106 -5.35 -18.07 -9.42
CA GLY A 106 -6.54 -18.90 -9.28
C GLY A 106 -6.75 -19.48 -7.88
N TYR A 107 -6.02 -19.02 -6.86
CA TYR A 107 -6.22 -19.47 -5.49
C TYR A 107 -7.27 -18.64 -4.75
N LEU A 108 -7.96 -19.26 -3.81
CA LEU A 108 -8.82 -18.54 -2.87
C LEU A 108 -7.96 -17.82 -1.85
N SER A 109 -7.83 -16.50 -1.99
CA SER A 109 -6.92 -15.68 -1.19
C SER A 109 -7.63 -14.54 -0.49
N THR A 110 -7.26 -14.28 0.75
CA THR A 110 -7.64 -13.04 1.43
C THR A 110 -6.91 -11.87 0.80
N TYR A 111 -7.48 -10.67 0.87
CA TYR A 111 -6.93 -9.48 0.24
C TYR A 111 -7.08 -8.26 1.13
N TYR A 112 -6.27 -7.25 0.84
CA TYR A 112 -6.41 -5.89 1.37
C TYR A 112 -6.77 -4.95 0.24
N LEU A 113 -7.49 -3.89 0.56
CA LEU A 113 -7.77 -2.84 -0.39
C LEU A 113 -6.67 -1.79 -0.34
N ASN A 114 -6.07 -1.51 -1.47
CA ASN A 114 -5.19 -0.37 -1.67
C ASN A 114 -5.99 0.95 -1.56
N THR A 115 -5.29 2.08 -1.58
CA THR A 115 -5.91 3.42 -1.50
C THR A 115 -6.84 3.70 -2.70
N ASP A 116 -6.54 3.12 -3.86
CA ASP A 116 -7.33 3.17 -5.09
C ASP A 116 -8.47 2.13 -5.15
N LYS A 117 -8.69 1.39 -4.05
CA LYS A 117 -9.66 0.28 -3.92
C LYS A 117 -9.32 -0.97 -4.74
N THR A 118 -8.13 -1.07 -5.32
CA THR A 118 -7.66 -2.32 -5.92
C THR A 118 -7.32 -3.36 -4.84
N LYS A 119 -7.48 -4.64 -5.19
CA LYS A 119 -7.19 -5.74 -4.27
C LYS A 119 -5.70 -6.08 -4.29
N ASN A 120 -5.11 -6.13 -3.13
CA ASN A 120 -3.73 -6.55 -2.95
C ASN A 120 -3.69 -7.95 -2.32
N TYR A 121 -3.19 -8.92 -3.08
CA TYR A 121 -3.02 -10.32 -2.67
C TYR A 121 -1.59 -10.64 -2.21
N ASN A 122 -0.64 -9.71 -2.31
CA ASN A 122 0.80 -9.94 -2.13
C ASN A 122 1.22 -10.40 -0.73
N LEU A 123 0.28 -10.54 0.19
CA LEU A 123 0.55 -11.05 1.53
C LEU A 123 0.26 -12.54 1.67
N GLY A 124 -0.02 -13.23 0.57
CA GLY A 124 0.01 -14.68 0.45
C GLY A 124 -0.91 -15.49 1.38
N ASN A 125 -1.98 -14.87 1.89
CA ASN A 125 -2.90 -15.54 2.82
C ASN A 125 -3.92 -16.38 2.05
N ARG A 126 -3.58 -17.62 1.73
CA ARG A 126 -4.45 -18.54 0.95
C ARG A 126 -5.33 -19.39 1.86
N LEU A 127 -6.56 -19.62 1.42
CA LEU A 127 -7.45 -20.58 2.08
C LEU A 127 -6.96 -21.99 1.81
N ILE A 128 -7.02 -22.82 2.84
CA ILE A 128 -6.63 -24.23 2.76
C ILE A 128 -7.80 -25.14 3.14
N ASP A 129 -7.80 -26.32 2.55
CA ASP A 129 -8.78 -27.37 2.81
C ASP A 129 -8.54 -28.07 4.16
N ASN A 130 -9.36 -29.07 4.45
CA ASN A 130 -9.23 -29.90 5.66
C ASN A 130 -7.91 -30.69 5.75
N ASN A 131 -7.23 -30.92 4.62
CA ASN A 131 -5.95 -31.63 4.53
C ASN A 131 -4.76 -30.67 4.71
N GLY A 132 -4.98 -29.36 4.53
CA GLY A 132 -3.95 -28.34 4.61
C GLY A 132 -3.39 -27.93 3.26
N GLU A 133 -4.05 -28.32 2.17
CA GLU A 133 -3.70 -27.94 0.82
C GLU A 133 -4.37 -26.63 0.42
N GLU A 134 -3.65 -25.79 -0.35
CA GLU A 134 -4.17 -24.51 -0.84
C GLU A 134 -5.24 -24.76 -1.91
N ILE A 135 -6.35 -24.04 -1.81
CA ILE A 135 -7.50 -24.26 -2.69
C ILE A 135 -7.36 -23.41 -3.94
N GLN A 136 -7.13 -24.07 -5.08
CA GLN A 136 -7.10 -23.44 -6.39
C GLN A 136 -8.37 -23.77 -7.17
N VAL A 137 -8.99 -22.78 -7.80
CA VAL A 137 -10.20 -22.93 -8.59
C VAL A 137 -9.92 -22.50 -10.04
N ASN A 138 -10.27 -23.36 -10.99
CA ASN A 138 -10.10 -23.10 -12.41
C ASN A 138 -11.49 -22.95 -13.06
N GLY A 139 -11.96 -21.72 -13.19
CA GLY A 139 -13.27 -21.41 -13.75
C GLY A 139 -14.34 -21.06 -12.70
N ASP A 140 -15.61 -21.18 -13.09
CA ASP A 140 -16.73 -20.87 -12.20
C ASP A 140 -16.84 -21.91 -11.09
N PHE A 141 -17.03 -21.45 -9.88
CA PHE A 141 -17.19 -22.28 -8.71
C PHE A 141 -18.33 -21.79 -7.82
N GLU A 142 -18.86 -22.68 -7.03
CA GLU A 142 -19.90 -22.39 -6.02
C GLU A 142 -19.42 -22.87 -4.66
N ILE A 143 -19.90 -22.22 -3.61
CA ILE A 143 -19.66 -22.62 -2.24
C ILE A 143 -21.01 -23.05 -1.65
N SER A 144 -21.10 -24.30 -1.25
CA SER A 144 -22.31 -24.85 -0.62
C SER A 144 -22.48 -24.33 0.82
N GLU A 145 -23.71 -24.39 1.35
CA GLU A 145 -24.00 -24.10 2.77
C GLU A 145 -23.24 -25.04 3.72
N ASN A 146 -22.69 -26.14 3.22
CA ASN A 146 -21.88 -27.08 4.00
C ASN A 146 -20.38 -26.74 3.95
N GLY A 147 -19.98 -25.66 3.25
CA GLY A 147 -18.60 -25.25 3.11
C GLY A 147 -17.80 -26.04 2.07
N GLU A 148 -18.46 -26.70 1.13
CA GLU A 148 -17.83 -27.38 0.03
C GLU A 148 -17.60 -26.42 -1.14
N VAL A 149 -16.39 -26.42 -1.70
CA VAL A 149 -16.08 -25.73 -2.95
C VAL A 149 -16.39 -26.68 -4.10
N ILE A 150 -17.34 -26.30 -4.92
CA ILE A 150 -17.84 -27.09 -6.05
C ILE A 150 -17.39 -26.45 -7.35
N VAL A 151 -16.61 -27.16 -8.16
CA VAL A 151 -16.15 -26.71 -9.46
C VAL A 151 -16.70 -27.67 -10.51
N ASN A 152 -17.38 -27.15 -11.51
CA ASN A 152 -18.01 -27.97 -12.57
C ASN A 152 -18.95 -29.09 -12.05
N GLY A 153 -19.58 -28.88 -10.88
CA GLY A 153 -20.51 -29.83 -10.27
C GLY A 153 -19.83 -30.93 -9.42
N GLU A 154 -18.52 -30.91 -9.28
CA GLU A 154 -17.76 -31.83 -8.42
C GLU A 154 -17.20 -31.11 -7.20
N VAL A 155 -17.25 -31.77 -6.02
CA VAL A 155 -16.67 -31.22 -4.78
C VAL A 155 -15.15 -31.32 -4.87
N GLN A 156 -14.48 -30.17 -4.91
CA GLN A 156 -13.02 -30.10 -5.00
C GLN A 156 -12.37 -29.96 -3.62
N ALA A 157 -12.96 -29.20 -2.72
CA ALA A 157 -12.38 -28.95 -1.40
C ALA A 157 -13.46 -28.71 -0.33
N GLN A 158 -13.08 -28.90 0.94
CA GLN A 158 -13.90 -28.61 2.11
C GLN A 158 -13.25 -27.44 2.90
N LEU A 159 -13.93 -26.31 2.97
CA LEU A 159 -13.42 -25.09 3.62
C LEU A 159 -13.47 -25.14 5.14
N VAL A 160 -14.49 -25.80 5.70
CA VAL A 160 -14.72 -25.80 7.14
C VAL A 160 -14.07 -27.01 7.78
N LYS A 161 -13.18 -26.77 8.72
CA LYS A 161 -12.66 -27.80 9.61
C LYS A 161 -13.49 -27.86 10.87
N ASN A 162 -14.19 -28.96 11.08
CA ASN A 162 -14.90 -29.23 12.31
C ASN A 162 -13.91 -29.52 13.44
N VAL A 163 -14.15 -28.92 14.60
CA VAL A 163 -13.38 -29.16 15.81
C VAL A 163 -14.28 -29.83 16.87
N GLY A 164 -13.73 -30.81 17.56
CA GLY A 164 -14.44 -31.50 18.65
C GLY A 164 -14.80 -30.56 19.80
N GLN A 165 -15.68 -31.00 20.68
CA GLN A 165 -16.29 -30.23 21.78
C GLN A 165 -15.32 -29.62 22.82
N ASP A 166 -14.01 -29.84 22.69
CA ASP A 166 -12.99 -29.40 23.66
C ASP A 166 -12.36 -28.04 23.29
N VAL A 167 -12.95 -27.27 22.35
CA VAL A 167 -12.47 -25.95 22.01
C VAL A 167 -12.89 -24.94 23.06
N LEU A 168 -11.92 -24.32 23.71
CA LEU A 168 -12.14 -23.31 24.76
C LEU A 168 -12.32 -21.91 24.18
N GLY A 169 -12.07 -21.72 22.88
CA GLY A 169 -12.15 -20.46 22.19
C GLY A 169 -10.84 -20.05 21.50
N THR A 170 -10.87 -18.90 20.84
CA THR A 170 -9.68 -18.28 20.26
C THR A 170 -9.08 -17.25 21.21
N ILE A 171 -7.77 -17.15 21.23
CA ILE A 171 -7.08 -16.07 21.93
C ILE A 171 -6.44 -15.16 20.87
N ASN A 172 -6.81 -13.88 20.93
CA ASN A 172 -6.12 -12.85 20.16
C ASN A 172 -4.64 -12.84 20.56
N SER A 173 -3.76 -12.90 19.58
CA SER A 173 -2.31 -12.96 19.77
C SER A 173 -1.64 -11.59 19.80
N GLY A 174 -2.41 -10.50 19.69
CA GLY A 174 -1.91 -9.12 19.64
C GLY A 174 -2.00 -8.54 18.24
N VAL A 175 -1.30 -7.44 18.02
CA VAL A 175 -1.24 -6.73 16.74
C VAL A 175 0.22 -6.57 16.29
N ARG A 176 0.43 -6.55 14.99
CA ARG A 176 1.71 -6.22 14.38
C ARG A 176 1.57 -5.07 13.40
N ASN A 177 2.67 -4.36 13.19
CA ASN A 177 2.73 -3.41 12.09
C ASN A 177 2.89 -4.20 10.79
N GLN A 178 1.94 -4.04 9.89
CA GLN A 178 1.99 -4.70 8.60
C GLN A 178 2.90 -3.91 7.65
N ARG A 179 2.57 -2.65 7.42
CA ARG A 179 3.28 -1.81 6.46
C ARG A 179 3.15 -0.33 6.79
N VAL A 180 4.20 0.42 6.47
CA VAL A 180 4.12 1.87 6.31
C VAL A 180 3.96 2.15 4.81
N TYR A 181 2.96 2.90 4.43
CA TYR A 181 2.74 3.31 3.06
C TYR A 181 2.58 4.82 2.96
N THR A 182 3.08 5.39 1.87
CA THR A 182 2.98 6.82 1.59
C THR A 182 1.65 7.10 0.89
N ASN A 183 0.93 8.12 1.33
CA ASN A 183 -0.27 8.61 0.68
C ASN A 183 0.12 9.69 -0.34
N PHE A 184 0.01 9.38 -1.61
CA PHE A 184 0.39 10.26 -2.72
C PHE A 184 -0.72 11.24 -3.13
N ASN A 185 -1.87 11.27 -2.47
CA ASN A 185 -2.91 12.25 -2.77
C ASN A 185 -2.33 13.65 -2.82
N GLN A 186 -2.79 14.45 -3.78
CA GLN A 186 -2.33 15.81 -3.97
C GLN A 186 -2.68 16.66 -2.74
N GLY A 187 -1.70 17.46 -2.29
CA GLY A 187 -1.90 18.51 -1.30
C GLY A 187 -2.46 19.79 -1.93
N ASP A 188 -2.85 20.74 -1.09
CA ASP A 188 -3.37 22.02 -1.58
C ASP A 188 -2.28 22.82 -2.30
N LEU A 189 -2.60 23.38 -3.46
CA LEU A 189 -1.72 24.32 -4.16
C LEU A 189 -1.85 25.72 -3.54
N LYS A 190 -0.72 26.22 -3.04
CA LYS A 190 -0.63 27.57 -2.46
C LYS A 190 0.09 28.51 -3.39
N ARG A 191 -0.49 29.69 -3.61
CA ARG A 191 0.12 30.73 -4.42
C ARG A 191 1.25 31.41 -3.63
N THR A 192 2.42 31.55 -4.28
CA THR A 192 3.61 32.17 -3.69
C THR A 192 4.04 33.44 -4.45
N ASP A 193 3.59 33.61 -5.67
CA ASP A 193 3.99 34.67 -6.59
C ASP A 193 5.50 34.71 -6.89
N ARG A 194 6.24 33.64 -6.61
CA ARG A 194 7.67 33.51 -6.97
C ARG A 194 7.79 32.85 -8.33
N THR A 195 8.61 33.42 -9.19
CA THR A 195 8.73 33.00 -10.59
C THR A 195 9.31 31.59 -10.77
N LEU A 196 10.13 31.11 -9.84
CA LEU A 196 10.76 29.79 -9.88
C LEU A 196 9.96 28.75 -9.06
N ASP A 197 8.90 29.13 -8.39
CA ASP A 197 8.03 28.17 -7.72
C ASP A 197 7.04 27.58 -8.73
N ILE A 198 6.88 26.27 -8.70
CA ILE A 198 5.91 25.55 -9.55
C ILE A 198 5.08 24.56 -8.73
N GLY A 199 3.82 24.47 -9.06
CA GLY A 199 2.91 23.44 -8.56
C GLY A 199 2.50 22.51 -9.68
N LEU A 200 2.40 21.22 -9.40
CA LEU A 200 1.87 20.25 -10.34
C LEU A 200 0.38 20.03 -10.05
N ARG A 201 -0.45 20.11 -11.06
CA ARG A 201 -1.87 19.70 -10.98
C ARG A 201 -2.03 18.38 -11.73
N GLY A 202 -2.32 17.33 -10.99
CA GLY A 202 -2.38 15.95 -11.48
C GLY A 202 -1.33 15.06 -10.83
N GLU A 203 -1.25 13.83 -11.26
CA GLU A 203 -0.29 12.83 -10.80
C GLU A 203 1.01 13.00 -11.59
N GLY A 204 2.15 13.03 -10.94
CA GLY A 204 3.44 13.23 -11.58
C GLY A 204 4.48 13.76 -10.60
N PHE A 205 5.75 13.66 -10.94
CA PHE A 205 6.86 14.06 -10.10
C PHE A 205 7.91 14.75 -10.93
N ILE A 206 8.52 15.79 -10.37
CA ILE A 206 9.64 16.50 -10.98
C ILE A 206 10.89 15.63 -10.81
N GLU A 207 11.59 15.42 -11.90
CA GLU A 207 12.85 14.70 -11.89
C GLU A 207 13.99 15.60 -11.43
N VAL A 208 14.75 15.12 -10.45
CA VAL A 208 15.89 15.83 -9.87
C VAL A 208 17.09 14.90 -9.73
N SER A 209 18.30 15.44 -9.68
CA SER A 209 19.53 14.65 -9.53
C SER A 209 20.49 15.27 -8.55
N ASP A 210 21.17 14.45 -7.76
CA ASP A 210 22.30 14.87 -6.91
C ASP A 210 23.63 14.91 -7.68
N GLY A 211 23.61 14.52 -8.95
CA GLY A 211 24.77 14.42 -9.84
C GLY A 211 25.20 12.98 -10.11
N GLU A 212 24.82 12.02 -9.27
CA GLU A 212 25.09 10.58 -9.44
C GLU A 212 23.79 9.80 -9.66
N ASN A 213 22.74 10.13 -8.88
CA ASN A 213 21.48 9.43 -8.89
C ASN A 213 20.34 10.36 -9.31
N THR A 214 19.26 9.76 -9.79
CA THR A 214 18.02 10.43 -10.14
C THR A 214 16.96 10.18 -9.07
N TYR A 215 16.28 11.24 -8.66
CA TYR A 215 15.19 11.19 -7.69
C TYR A 215 13.96 11.92 -8.25
N TYR A 216 12.86 11.75 -7.57
CA TYR A 216 11.57 12.33 -7.92
C TYR A 216 11.00 13.13 -6.76
N THR A 217 10.40 14.29 -7.04
CA THR A 217 9.85 15.13 -5.98
C THR A 217 8.56 15.82 -6.39
N ARG A 218 7.73 16.16 -5.41
CA ARG A 218 6.58 17.06 -5.56
C ARG A 218 6.86 18.47 -5.05
N ASN A 219 8.06 18.68 -4.50
CA ASN A 219 8.48 20.00 -4.05
C ASN A 219 8.94 20.84 -5.22
N GLY A 220 8.13 21.80 -5.63
CA GLY A 220 8.43 22.72 -6.73
C GLY A 220 9.01 24.06 -6.27
N SER A 221 9.56 24.18 -5.08
CA SER A 221 10.24 25.40 -4.61
C SER A 221 11.69 25.38 -5.06
N PHE A 222 11.97 26.14 -6.12
CA PHE A 222 13.29 26.15 -6.74
C PHE A 222 14.06 27.44 -6.50
N ALA A 223 15.37 27.35 -6.69
CA ALA A 223 16.31 28.46 -6.60
C ALA A 223 17.41 28.31 -7.67
N LEU A 224 18.15 29.37 -7.93
CA LEU A 224 19.38 29.32 -8.71
C LEU A 224 20.56 29.24 -7.75
N ASN A 225 21.48 28.31 -8.02
CA ASN A 225 22.75 28.22 -7.33
C ASN A 225 23.77 29.29 -7.86
N GLU A 226 25.00 29.27 -7.34
CA GLU A 226 26.07 30.21 -7.75
C GLU A 226 26.45 30.10 -9.23
N GLU A 227 26.19 28.95 -9.85
CA GLU A 227 26.46 28.67 -11.26
C GLU A 227 25.25 28.96 -12.16
N ASN A 228 24.19 29.55 -11.61
CA ASN A 228 22.90 29.79 -12.26
C ASN A 228 22.21 28.51 -12.75
N VAL A 229 22.44 27.39 -12.10
CA VAL A 229 21.71 26.15 -12.34
C VAL A 229 20.50 26.08 -11.42
N LEU A 230 19.36 25.63 -11.96
CA LEU A 230 18.12 25.48 -11.23
C LEU A 230 18.24 24.28 -10.27
N VAL A 231 18.04 24.54 -8.98
CA VAL A 231 18.15 23.55 -7.90
C VAL A 231 16.92 23.56 -7.02
N SER A 232 16.67 22.43 -6.37
CA SER A 232 15.67 22.31 -5.32
C SER A 232 16.12 23.02 -4.03
N SER A 233 15.24 23.09 -3.04
CA SER A 233 15.56 23.65 -1.72
C SER A 233 16.67 22.90 -0.96
N ASN A 234 16.95 21.66 -1.33
CA ASN A 234 17.99 20.83 -0.70
C ASN A 234 19.29 20.78 -1.54
N GLY A 235 19.29 21.38 -2.74
CA GLY A 235 20.45 21.48 -3.60
C GLY A 235 20.51 20.46 -4.75
N GLU A 236 19.50 19.60 -4.90
CA GLU A 236 19.42 18.71 -6.06
C GLU A 236 19.18 19.53 -7.35
N PHE A 237 19.80 19.13 -8.45
CA PHE A 237 19.64 19.76 -9.77
C PHE A 237 18.31 19.35 -10.38
N ILE A 238 17.52 20.32 -10.81
CA ILE A 238 16.29 20.07 -11.57
C ILE A 238 16.69 19.61 -12.97
N GLN A 239 16.11 18.46 -13.37
CA GLN A 239 16.38 17.92 -14.70
C GLN A 239 15.44 18.54 -15.73
N GLY A 240 16.03 19.01 -16.80
CA GLY A 240 15.34 19.41 -18.01
C GLY A 240 15.55 18.38 -19.11
N ARG A 241 14.89 18.58 -20.24
CA ARG A 241 15.00 17.71 -21.41
C ARG A 241 16.44 17.60 -21.94
N ASN A 242 17.25 18.66 -21.73
CA ASN A 242 18.65 18.72 -22.15
C ASN A 242 19.63 18.47 -20.99
N GLY A 243 19.17 18.02 -19.85
CA GLY A 243 19.96 17.79 -18.63
C GLY A 243 19.72 18.87 -17.57
N LYS A 244 20.77 19.32 -16.89
CA LYS A 244 20.64 20.35 -15.85
C LYS A 244 20.20 21.68 -16.45
N ILE A 245 19.14 22.27 -15.90
CA ILE A 245 18.58 23.55 -16.39
C ILE A 245 19.45 24.70 -15.89
N GLN A 246 20.02 25.45 -16.81
CA GLN A 246 20.79 26.66 -16.52
C GLN A 246 20.04 27.90 -17.00
N LEU A 247 19.86 28.87 -16.12
CA LEU A 247 19.14 30.12 -16.42
C LEU A 247 20.06 31.31 -16.14
N GLU A 248 19.98 32.36 -16.95
CA GLU A 248 20.73 33.57 -16.74
C GLU A 248 20.26 34.37 -15.51
N ASP A 249 18.96 34.39 -15.28
CA ASP A 249 18.32 35.07 -14.18
C ASP A 249 16.97 34.38 -13.78
N ARG A 250 16.27 34.96 -12.83
CA ARG A 250 14.99 34.44 -12.32
C ARG A 250 13.76 34.92 -13.10
N ASN A 251 13.94 35.77 -14.08
CA ASN A 251 12.84 36.35 -14.83
C ASN A 251 12.49 35.48 -16.05
N VAL A 252 11.87 34.36 -15.78
CA VAL A 252 11.42 33.37 -16.77
C VAL A 252 9.94 33.11 -16.64
N GLN A 253 9.32 32.71 -17.72
CA GLN A 253 7.94 32.22 -17.74
C GLN A 253 7.96 30.67 -17.84
N ILE A 254 7.15 30.00 -17.03
CA ILE A 254 6.98 28.55 -17.11
C ILE A 254 5.52 28.29 -17.48
N ASN A 255 5.31 27.67 -18.63
CA ASN A 255 3.97 27.40 -19.12
C ASN A 255 3.38 26.10 -18.50
N GLU A 256 2.14 25.80 -18.86
CA GLU A 256 1.41 24.63 -18.34
C GLU A 256 2.04 23.27 -18.72
N PHE A 257 2.95 23.24 -19.67
CA PHE A 257 3.67 22.04 -20.12
C PHE A 257 5.05 21.91 -19.44
N GLY A 258 5.41 22.84 -18.54
CA GLY A 258 6.72 22.87 -17.90
C GLY A 258 7.84 23.41 -18.75
N GLU A 259 7.52 24.08 -19.89
CA GLU A 259 8.50 24.73 -20.74
C GLU A 259 8.89 26.08 -20.14
N ILE A 260 10.20 26.30 -20.04
CA ILE A 260 10.82 27.52 -19.52
C ILE A 260 11.12 28.45 -20.70
N ILE A 261 10.48 29.58 -20.67
CA ILE A 261 10.54 30.58 -21.77
C ILE A 261 11.11 31.89 -21.21
N LYS A 262 12.06 32.47 -21.92
CA LYS A 262 12.61 33.81 -21.66
C LYS A 262 12.71 34.58 -22.96
N ASP A 263 12.22 35.81 -22.99
CA ASP A 263 12.23 36.72 -24.15
C ASP A 263 11.66 36.06 -25.43
N ASP A 264 10.57 35.26 -25.25
CA ASP A 264 9.90 34.47 -26.29
C ASP A 264 10.74 33.29 -26.86
N GLU A 265 11.90 32.99 -26.25
CA GLU A 265 12.71 31.83 -26.62
C GLU A 265 12.54 30.70 -25.60
N LEU A 266 12.37 29.47 -26.11
CA LEU A 266 12.34 28.27 -25.30
C LEU A 266 13.77 27.92 -24.83
N ILE A 267 14.00 27.96 -23.50
CA ILE A 267 15.31 27.61 -22.93
C ILE A 267 15.39 26.08 -22.74
N ASP A 268 14.43 25.51 -22.03
CA ASP A 268 14.36 24.07 -21.76
C ASP A 268 12.93 23.70 -21.30
N ARG A 269 12.70 22.42 -21.03
CA ARG A 269 11.47 21.91 -20.46
C ARG A 269 11.80 21.05 -19.26
N ILE A 270 11.15 21.32 -18.12
CA ILE A 270 11.30 20.52 -16.88
C ILE A 270 10.83 19.09 -17.14
N GLU A 271 11.66 18.11 -16.78
CA GLU A 271 11.28 16.71 -16.85
C GLU A 271 10.35 16.37 -15.68
N ILE A 272 9.15 15.98 -16.04
CA ILE A 272 8.10 15.55 -15.11
C ILE A 272 7.67 14.16 -15.55
N LYS A 273 7.73 13.22 -14.65
CA LYS A 273 7.38 11.82 -14.90
C LYS A 273 6.18 11.41 -14.06
N ASP A 274 5.40 10.52 -14.61
CA ASP A 274 4.35 9.83 -13.90
C ASP A 274 4.64 8.32 -13.86
N PHE A 275 3.93 7.57 -13.04
CA PHE A 275 4.21 6.16 -12.78
C PHE A 275 2.92 5.36 -12.84
N SER A 276 2.88 4.34 -13.69
CA SER A 276 1.72 3.45 -13.78
C SER A 276 1.46 2.69 -12.48
N ASN A 277 2.50 2.48 -11.66
CA ASN A 277 2.41 1.99 -10.29
C ASN A 277 3.16 2.90 -9.33
N ILE A 278 2.45 3.80 -8.68
CA ILE A 278 3.02 4.74 -7.71
C ILE A 278 3.63 4.05 -6.47
N GLY A 279 3.28 2.78 -6.24
CA GLY A 279 3.84 1.96 -5.16
C GLY A 279 5.31 1.59 -5.34
N ASP A 280 5.86 1.78 -6.54
CA ASP A 280 7.27 1.56 -6.85
C ASP A 280 8.17 2.72 -6.35
N LEU A 281 7.57 3.84 -5.96
CA LEU A 281 8.27 4.98 -5.37
C LEU A 281 8.54 4.75 -3.87
N ARG A 282 9.80 4.80 -3.50
CA ARG A 282 10.29 4.71 -2.12
C ARG A 282 10.76 6.08 -1.64
N LYS A 283 10.24 6.55 -0.52
CA LYS A 283 10.69 7.79 0.11
C LYS A 283 12.12 7.64 0.65
N VAL A 284 13.03 8.55 0.27
CA VAL A 284 14.44 8.54 0.68
C VAL A 284 14.79 9.72 1.60
N GLY A 285 13.86 10.64 1.85
CA GLY A 285 14.02 11.80 2.73
C GLY A 285 13.87 13.11 1.97
N GLY A 286 13.76 14.25 2.68
CA GLY A 286 13.70 15.58 2.06
C GLY A 286 12.60 15.80 1.01
N SER A 287 11.48 15.10 1.09
CA SER A 287 10.42 15.03 0.07
C SER A 287 10.88 14.42 -1.27
N LEU A 288 11.98 13.65 -1.26
CA LEU A 288 12.49 12.92 -2.41
C LEU A 288 11.98 11.48 -2.40
N PHE A 289 11.79 10.97 -3.61
CA PHE A 289 11.42 9.58 -3.87
C PHE A 289 12.42 8.96 -4.83
N ASP A 290 12.74 7.71 -4.61
CA ASP A 290 13.58 6.87 -5.43
C ASP A 290 12.73 5.75 -6.04
N LEU A 291 13.11 5.28 -7.23
CA LEU A 291 12.49 4.12 -7.83
C LEU A 291 13.05 2.85 -7.19
N ASN A 292 12.18 1.91 -6.91
CA ASN A 292 12.58 0.61 -6.44
C ASN A 292 13.24 -0.18 -7.59
N ASP A 293 14.35 -0.88 -7.31
CA ASP A 293 15.07 -1.70 -8.31
C ASP A 293 14.18 -2.78 -8.94
N ASP A 294 13.17 -3.26 -8.18
CA ASP A 294 12.18 -4.27 -8.60
C ASP A 294 10.86 -3.63 -9.05
N MET A 295 10.91 -2.51 -9.80
CA MET A 295 9.68 -1.84 -10.24
C MET A 295 8.79 -2.75 -11.08
N SER A 296 7.50 -2.72 -10.78
CA SER A 296 6.47 -3.49 -11.48
C SER A 296 5.70 -2.68 -12.53
N GLY A 297 5.79 -1.36 -12.44
CA GLY A 297 5.15 -0.40 -13.34
C GLY A 297 6.12 0.21 -14.35
N GLU A 298 5.58 1.02 -15.23
CA GLU A 298 6.32 1.79 -16.24
C GLU A 298 6.35 3.27 -15.86
N VAL A 299 7.43 3.95 -16.23
CA VAL A 299 7.51 5.41 -16.20
C VAL A 299 6.74 5.93 -17.41
N ILE A 300 5.75 6.77 -17.18
CA ILE A 300 4.88 7.32 -18.21
C ILE A 300 5.00 8.84 -18.26
N ASP A 301 4.58 9.43 -19.37
CA ASP A 301 4.58 10.88 -19.52
C ASP A 301 3.52 11.53 -18.64
N PHE A 302 3.85 12.69 -18.09
CA PHE A 302 2.94 13.47 -17.27
C PHE A 302 1.83 14.09 -18.10
N GLU A 303 0.58 13.77 -17.79
CA GLU A 303 -0.61 14.32 -18.47
C GLU A 303 -1.26 15.50 -17.71
N GLY A 304 -0.69 15.92 -16.58
CA GLY A 304 -1.17 17.03 -15.78
C GLY A 304 -0.75 18.40 -16.31
N ARG A 305 -0.81 19.41 -15.44
CA ARG A 305 -0.41 20.81 -15.75
C ARG A 305 0.54 21.35 -14.71
N VAL A 306 1.43 22.24 -15.17
CA VAL A 306 2.35 23.01 -14.34
C VAL A 306 1.75 24.38 -14.08
N GLU A 307 1.73 24.81 -12.82
CA GLU A 307 1.27 26.15 -12.41
C GLU A 307 2.43 26.94 -11.82
N GLN A 308 2.93 27.93 -12.54
CA GLN A 308 3.98 28.85 -12.09
C GLN A 308 3.46 29.74 -10.96
N GLY A 309 4.31 30.02 -9.98
CA GLY A 309 3.96 30.85 -8.82
C GLY A 309 3.10 30.14 -7.76
N TYR A 310 3.01 28.82 -7.85
CA TYR A 310 2.34 27.95 -6.90
C TYR A 310 3.30 26.87 -6.36
N ILE A 311 3.02 26.41 -5.18
CA ILE A 311 3.70 25.23 -4.58
C ILE A 311 2.66 24.29 -3.97
N GLU A 312 2.97 23.01 -3.97
CA GLU A 312 2.15 22.02 -3.29
C GLU A 312 2.48 21.97 -1.80
N SER A 313 1.45 22.12 -0.96
CA SER A 313 1.58 21.95 0.50
C SER A 313 1.66 20.46 0.86
N SER A 314 2.17 20.17 2.04
CA SER A 314 2.02 18.83 2.62
C SER A 314 0.56 18.39 2.64
N ASN A 315 0.30 17.10 2.36
CA ASN A 315 -1.03 16.49 2.48
C ASN A 315 -1.31 15.94 3.90
N VAL A 316 -0.51 16.33 4.89
CA VAL A 316 -0.75 16.04 6.31
C VAL A 316 -1.91 16.92 6.78
N SER A 317 -2.98 16.30 7.25
CA SER A 317 -4.20 16.95 7.78
C SER A 317 -4.53 16.38 9.14
#